data_f6fd9be672058585b3ebf7b76d8c0d36
#
_entry.id   f6fd9be672058585b3ebf7b76d8c0d36
#
_cell.length_a   1.000
_cell.length_b   1.000
_cell.length_c   1.000
_cell.angle_alpha   90.00
_cell.angle_beta   90.00
_cell.angle_gamma   90.00
#
_symmetry.space_group_name_H-M   'P 1'
#
loop_
_entity.id
_entity.type
_entity.pdbx_description
1 polymer ?
#
loop_
_entity_poly.entity_id
_entity_poly.type
_entity_poly.pdbx_seq_one_letter_code
_entity_poly.pdbx_strand_id
1 'polypeptide(L)'
;MKSKKAAAIMLCAVLGTSMATGVSVSAKDKDELVLYTWDGMFPQEVLDDFEKETGIKVVYSNFDTDETMLEKLSQAKGGDYDVVIADDYIIDSAVKEGLVQKIDKDTVSNFKNINPLYQGQFYDPDDEYTVPYGAGIPLIVYDPEQVDIDIKGYKDLWDKSLEDSIAIVGNYRVICGITQLSMGESMNEEDVAVIDKTGEKLKELAPNIRMIQDDNTQNALLNGEASVAFLYTSQVTQALKDNPDLKVVYPEEGLGFGIMGMFVPSEAPNAKAANEFINYILEPEVSAQCINYIGYYNTNKAADDLVDESLVVPDSVTKGEIVQNVSQEAEQEYNKIWTEFKAACD
;
A
#
# COMPACT_ATOMS: atom_id res chain seq x y z
N MET A 1 73.02 60.96 -9.39
CA MET A 1 73.25 60.74 -10.84
C MET A 1 72.13 59.81 -11.37
N LYS A 2 71.36 60.28 -12.32
CA LYS A 2 70.74 59.60 -13.48
C LYS A 2 69.73 58.48 -13.12
N SER A 3 68.53 58.36 -13.67
CA SER A 3 67.84 59.07 -14.75
C SER A 3 66.40 58.64 -14.75
N LYS A 4 65.51 59.55 -15.01
CA LYS A 4 64.04 59.32 -15.21
C LYS A 4 63.80 58.48 -16.45
N LYS A 5 62.93 57.53 -16.39
CA LYS A 5 62.16 57.07 -17.58
C LYS A 5 60.69 56.91 -17.18
N ALA A 6 59.87 57.67 -17.86
CA ALA A 6 58.42 57.59 -17.86
C ALA A 6 58.02 56.30 -18.60
N ALA A 7 57.02 55.61 -18.05
CA ALA A 7 56.28 54.57 -18.75
C ALA A 7 54.82 54.94 -18.80
N ALA A 8 54.30 55.02 -19.99
CA ALA A 8 52.91 55.37 -20.30
C ALA A 8 51.92 54.31 -19.79
N ILE A 9 50.86 54.82 -19.20
CA ILE A 9 49.72 54.01 -18.81
C ILE A 9 48.86 53.76 -20.05
N MET A 10 48.83 52.53 -20.51
CA MET A 10 47.92 52.08 -21.56
C MET A 10 46.68 51.49 -20.88
N LEU A 11 45.56 52.23 -20.98
CA LEU A 11 44.25 51.81 -20.45
C LEU A 11 43.61 50.83 -21.41
N CYS A 12 43.75 49.52 -21.16
CA CYS A 12 42.99 48.51 -21.86
C CYS A 12 41.63 48.32 -21.21
N ALA A 13 40.59 48.80 -21.87
CA ALA A 13 39.23 48.50 -21.54
C ALA A 13 38.94 46.99 -21.91
N VAL A 14 38.88 46.13 -20.92
CA VAL A 14 38.40 44.76 -21.09
C VAL A 14 36.90 44.80 -20.98
N LEU A 15 36.20 44.72 -22.10
CA LEU A 15 34.78 44.39 -22.15
C LEU A 15 34.62 42.92 -21.70
N GLY A 16 34.24 42.75 -20.45
CA GLY A 16 33.82 41.46 -19.91
C GLY A 16 32.47 41.05 -20.47
N THR A 17 32.48 40.23 -21.52
CA THR A 17 31.31 39.42 -21.88
C THR A 17 31.12 38.37 -20.81
N SER A 18 30.21 38.65 -19.88
CA SER A 18 29.63 37.64 -18.98
C SER A 18 28.84 36.65 -19.83
N MET A 19 29.49 35.53 -20.22
CA MET A 19 28.76 34.35 -20.62
C MET A 19 28.00 33.84 -19.37
N ALA A 20 26.71 34.19 -19.30
CA ALA A 20 25.80 33.46 -18.49
C ALA A 20 25.74 32.02 -19.07
N THR A 21 26.49 31.12 -18.45
CA THR A 21 26.24 29.69 -18.62
C THR A 21 24.86 29.45 -18.00
N GLY A 22 23.84 29.61 -18.82
CA GLY A 22 22.53 29.05 -18.50
C GLY A 22 22.75 27.55 -18.31
N VAL A 23 22.59 27.10 -17.08
CA VAL A 23 22.31 25.68 -16.80
C VAL A 23 21.03 25.45 -17.56
N SER A 24 21.11 24.86 -18.75
CA SER A 24 19.94 24.27 -19.40
C SER A 24 19.52 23.15 -18.47
N VAL A 25 18.47 23.40 -17.68
CA VAL A 25 17.63 22.32 -17.17
C VAL A 25 17.20 21.61 -18.45
N SER A 26 17.73 20.42 -18.67
CA SER A 26 17.31 19.56 -19.76
C SER A 26 15.80 19.41 -19.58
N ALA A 27 15.02 19.94 -20.51
CA ALA A 27 13.63 19.56 -20.60
C ALA A 27 13.65 18.02 -20.74
N LYS A 28 13.11 17.32 -19.73
CA LYS A 28 12.89 15.87 -19.81
C LYS A 28 12.25 15.60 -21.18
N ASP A 29 12.73 14.59 -21.89
CA ASP A 29 12.13 14.21 -23.16
C ASP A 29 10.63 13.99 -22.92
N LYS A 30 9.80 14.62 -23.78
CA LYS A 30 8.33 14.49 -23.68
C LYS A 30 7.84 13.04 -23.89
N ASP A 31 8.75 12.18 -24.29
CA ASP A 31 8.50 10.78 -24.64
C ASP A 31 8.99 9.81 -23.52
N GLU A 32 9.26 10.32 -22.31
CA GLU A 32 9.63 9.50 -21.14
C GLU A 32 8.67 9.77 -19.97
N LEU A 33 8.30 8.71 -19.25
CA LEU A 33 7.55 8.72 -18.00
C LEU A 33 8.39 8.07 -16.91
N VAL A 34 8.61 8.75 -15.79
CA VAL A 34 9.32 8.18 -14.63
C VAL A 34 8.30 7.62 -13.64
N LEU A 35 8.27 6.29 -13.55
CA LEU A 35 7.50 5.53 -12.56
C LEU A 35 8.35 5.30 -11.31
N TYR A 36 7.85 5.71 -10.15
CA TYR A 36 8.55 5.62 -8.87
C TYR A 36 7.76 4.76 -7.87
N THR A 37 8.25 3.57 -7.58
CA THR A 37 7.59 2.58 -6.72
C THR A 37 8.60 1.55 -6.22
N TRP A 38 8.17 0.55 -5.46
CA TRP A 38 9.01 -0.59 -5.08
C TRP A 38 9.45 -1.40 -6.31
N ASP A 39 10.50 -2.18 -6.15
CA ASP A 39 10.91 -3.13 -7.18
C ASP A 39 9.85 -4.23 -7.36
N GLY A 40 9.69 -4.72 -8.60
CA GLY A 40 8.80 -5.84 -8.89
C GLY A 40 7.29 -5.55 -8.86
N MET A 41 6.87 -4.29 -8.98
CA MET A 41 5.45 -3.93 -8.99
C MET A 41 4.76 -4.11 -10.35
N PHE A 42 5.51 -4.29 -11.43
CA PHE A 42 4.96 -4.48 -12.77
C PHE A 42 5.68 -5.60 -13.52
N PRO A 43 4.96 -6.41 -14.30
CA PRO A 43 5.60 -7.25 -15.30
C PRO A 43 6.20 -6.36 -16.40
N GLN A 44 7.44 -6.68 -16.84
CA GLN A 44 8.13 -5.89 -17.86
C GLN A 44 7.32 -5.77 -19.16
N GLU A 45 6.57 -6.82 -19.53
CA GLU A 45 5.73 -6.85 -20.73
C GLU A 45 4.69 -5.73 -20.74
N VAL A 46 4.07 -5.44 -19.59
CA VAL A 46 3.08 -4.33 -19.45
C VAL A 46 3.72 -2.98 -19.75
N LEU A 47 4.95 -2.75 -19.26
CA LEU A 47 5.66 -1.51 -19.51
C LEU A 47 6.10 -1.38 -20.96
N ASP A 48 6.56 -2.47 -21.56
CA ASP A 48 6.98 -2.53 -22.98
C ASP A 48 5.78 -2.34 -23.93
N ASP A 49 4.61 -2.89 -23.60
CA ASP A 49 3.40 -2.72 -24.40
C ASP A 49 2.85 -1.28 -24.30
N PHE A 50 2.91 -0.64 -23.13
CA PHE A 50 2.61 0.78 -23.00
C PHE A 50 3.52 1.66 -23.89
N GLU A 51 4.85 1.41 -23.85
CA GLU A 51 5.80 2.12 -24.71
C GLU A 51 5.49 1.91 -26.21
N LYS A 52 5.18 0.68 -26.61
CA LYS A 52 4.85 0.34 -27.99
C LYS A 52 3.55 0.99 -28.48
N GLU A 53 2.56 1.09 -27.60
CA GLU A 53 1.25 1.67 -27.94
C GLU A 53 1.28 3.19 -28.01
N THR A 54 1.96 3.83 -27.05
CA THR A 54 1.95 5.29 -26.87
C THR A 54 3.19 5.99 -27.41
N GLY A 55 4.30 5.27 -27.58
CA GLY A 55 5.61 5.85 -27.85
C GLY A 55 6.26 6.49 -26.62
N ILE A 56 5.68 6.35 -25.42
CA ILE A 56 6.18 6.90 -24.17
C ILE A 56 6.97 5.81 -23.44
N LYS A 57 8.28 6.02 -23.29
CA LYS A 57 9.14 5.09 -22.57
C LYS A 57 8.93 5.19 -21.06
N VAL A 58 8.72 4.07 -20.38
CA VAL A 58 8.66 4.02 -18.93
C VAL A 58 10.06 3.84 -18.34
N VAL A 59 10.48 4.80 -17.55
CA VAL A 59 11.73 4.75 -16.77
C VAL A 59 11.39 4.36 -15.35
N TYR A 60 11.71 3.12 -14.99
CA TYR A 60 11.43 2.59 -13.65
C TYR A 60 12.48 3.08 -12.64
N SER A 61 12.03 3.69 -11.57
CA SER A 61 12.83 4.11 -10.42
C SER A 61 12.26 3.49 -9.17
N ASN A 62 13.08 2.97 -8.27
CA ASN A 62 12.59 2.31 -7.08
C ASN A 62 13.04 2.97 -5.78
N PHE A 63 12.30 2.69 -4.72
CA PHE A 63 12.62 2.99 -3.34
C PHE A 63 12.44 1.72 -2.48
N ASP A 64 13.06 1.73 -1.30
CA ASP A 64 12.99 0.60 -0.37
C ASP A 64 11.86 0.79 0.65
N THR A 65 11.63 2.04 1.11
CA THR A 65 10.61 2.38 2.11
C THR A 65 9.82 3.62 1.70
N ASP A 66 8.55 3.66 2.10
CA ASP A 66 7.64 4.79 1.86
C ASP A 66 8.17 6.11 2.45
N GLU A 67 8.82 6.05 3.63
CA GLU A 67 9.40 7.24 4.27
C GLU A 67 10.52 7.83 3.42
N THR A 68 11.38 6.97 2.83
CA THR A 68 12.43 7.41 1.91
C THR A 68 11.84 8.00 0.62
N MET A 69 10.74 7.41 0.14
CA MET A 69 10.00 7.95 -1.00
C MET A 69 9.46 9.34 -0.69
N LEU A 70 8.75 9.52 0.44
CA LEU A 70 8.17 10.81 0.83
C LEU A 70 9.24 11.88 1.02
N GLU A 71 10.37 11.54 1.65
CA GLU A 71 11.51 12.47 1.81
C GLU A 71 12.01 12.98 0.45
N LYS A 72 12.22 12.09 -0.53
CA LYS A 72 12.66 12.48 -1.88
C LYS A 72 11.59 13.28 -2.62
N LEU A 73 10.33 12.89 -2.48
CA LEU A 73 9.20 13.60 -3.09
C LEU A 73 9.12 15.04 -2.57
N SER A 74 9.33 15.25 -1.26
CA SER A 74 9.29 16.55 -0.62
C SER A 74 10.38 17.51 -1.11
N GLN A 75 11.58 17.00 -1.45
CA GLN A 75 12.73 17.81 -1.87
C GLN A 75 12.47 18.62 -3.14
N ALA A 76 11.75 18.05 -4.12
CA ALA A 76 11.46 18.67 -5.41
C ALA A 76 9.96 18.72 -5.73
N LYS A 77 9.09 18.54 -4.72
CA LYS A 77 7.64 18.37 -4.90
C LYS A 77 7.30 17.34 -5.98
N GLY A 78 8.13 16.32 -6.09
CA GLY A 78 8.00 15.26 -7.06
C GLY A 78 8.45 15.60 -8.48
N GLY A 79 9.10 16.74 -8.71
CA GLY A 79 9.55 17.17 -10.04
C GLY A 79 10.52 16.23 -10.79
N ASP A 80 10.94 15.14 -10.16
CA ASP A 80 11.74 14.09 -10.75
C ASP A 80 10.95 12.87 -11.21
N TYR A 81 9.67 12.77 -10.82
CA TYR A 81 8.80 11.62 -11.01
C TYR A 81 7.47 12.02 -11.66
N ASP A 82 6.87 11.09 -12.41
CA ASP A 82 5.61 11.32 -13.10
C ASP A 82 4.45 10.53 -12.47
N VAL A 83 4.70 9.27 -12.08
CA VAL A 83 3.74 8.43 -11.34
C VAL A 83 4.45 7.85 -10.12
N VAL A 84 3.78 7.88 -8.99
CA VAL A 84 4.22 7.22 -7.76
C VAL A 84 3.17 6.19 -7.35
N ILE A 85 3.62 5.02 -6.85
CA ILE A 85 2.75 4.08 -6.14
C ILE A 85 3.33 3.90 -4.74
N ALA A 86 2.47 4.07 -3.74
CA ALA A 86 2.84 3.99 -2.33
C ALA A 86 1.66 3.48 -1.49
N ASP A 87 1.91 3.14 -0.24
CA ASP A 87 0.87 2.72 0.69
C ASP A 87 0.01 3.90 1.17
N ASP A 88 -1.20 3.60 1.57
CA ASP A 88 -2.25 4.54 1.96
C ASP A 88 -1.83 5.51 3.07
N TYR A 89 -1.14 5.04 4.13
CA TYR A 89 -0.73 5.87 5.26
C TYR A 89 0.28 6.95 4.86
N ILE A 90 1.14 6.67 3.86
CA ILE A 90 2.12 7.63 3.38
C ILE A 90 1.51 8.56 2.32
N ILE A 91 0.55 8.05 1.54
CA ILE A 91 -0.25 8.87 0.62
C ILE A 91 -1.01 9.96 1.39
N ASP A 92 -1.59 9.63 2.56
CA ASP A 92 -2.24 10.61 3.44
C ASP A 92 -1.29 11.78 3.80
N SER A 93 -0.04 11.45 4.12
CA SER A 93 0.99 12.45 4.38
C SER A 93 1.32 13.28 3.13
N ALA A 94 1.51 12.64 1.98
CA ALA A 94 1.80 13.32 0.72
C ALA A 94 0.68 14.27 0.28
N VAL A 95 -0.58 13.88 0.45
CA VAL A 95 -1.76 14.72 0.14
C VAL A 95 -1.81 15.92 1.08
N LYS A 96 -1.65 15.72 2.40
CA LYS A 96 -1.64 16.79 3.41
C LYS A 96 -0.51 17.80 3.21
N GLU A 97 0.63 17.35 2.72
CA GLU A 97 1.78 18.21 2.40
C GLU A 97 1.67 18.90 1.04
N GLY A 98 0.63 18.63 0.25
CA GLY A 98 0.43 19.22 -1.07
C GLY A 98 1.43 18.74 -2.13
N LEU A 99 1.92 17.51 -1.98
CA LEU A 99 2.87 16.87 -2.89
C LEU A 99 2.21 16.11 -4.04
N VAL A 100 0.88 16.07 -4.05
CA VAL A 100 0.07 15.33 -5.02
C VAL A 100 -0.83 16.30 -5.77
N GLN A 101 -0.96 16.15 -7.09
CA GLN A 101 -1.93 16.90 -7.89
C GLN A 101 -3.18 16.05 -8.17
N LYS A 102 -4.27 16.73 -8.55
CA LYS A 102 -5.52 16.02 -8.89
C LYS A 102 -5.35 15.17 -10.14
N ILE A 103 -5.96 14.01 -10.11
CA ILE A 103 -6.09 13.11 -11.26
C ILE A 103 -6.99 13.76 -12.31
N ASP A 104 -6.57 13.73 -13.57
CA ASP A 104 -7.40 14.15 -14.71
C ASP A 104 -8.44 13.06 -15.03
N LYS A 105 -9.63 13.18 -14.45
CA LYS A 105 -10.71 12.20 -14.63
C LYS A 105 -11.22 12.09 -16.06
N ASP A 106 -10.99 13.09 -16.91
CA ASP A 106 -11.33 13.00 -18.33
C ASP A 106 -10.37 12.07 -19.07
N THR A 107 -9.09 12.09 -18.72
CA THR A 107 -8.07 11.18 -19.24
C THR A 107 -8.18 9.80 -18.57
N VAL A 108 -8.31 9.75 -17.25
CA VAL A 108 -8.43 8.49 -16.47
C VAL A 108 -9.88 8.00 -16.46
N SER A 109 -10.45 7.79 -17.63
CA SER A 109 -11.85 7.37 -17.80
C SER A 109 -12.14 5.95 -17.30
N ASN A 110 -11.11 5.12 -17.16
CA ASN A 110 -11.19 3.78 -16.60
C ASN A 110 -11.27 3.75 -15.05
N PHE A 111 -11.21 4.90 -14.38
CA PHE A 111 -11.46 4.99 -12.93
C PHE A 111 -12.81 4.36 -12.51
N LYS A 112 -13.81 4.43 -13.40
CA LYS A 112 -15.12 3.78 -13.21
C LYS A 112 -15.06 2.26 -13.00
N ASN A 113 -13.93 1.63 -13.32
CA ASN A 113 -13.70 0.21 -13.16
C ASN A 113 -13.27 -0.16 -11.72
N ILE A 114 -12.88 0.84 -10.90
CA ILE A 114 -12.46 0.60 -9.52
C ILE A 114 -13.64 0.11 -8.68
N ASN A 115 -13.39 -0.96 -7.92
CA ASN A 115 -14.37 -1.51 -6.98
C ASN A 115 -14.73 -0.46 -5.91
N PRO A 116 -16.03 -0.16 -5.69
CA PRO A 116 -16.47 0.81 -4.70
C PRO A 116 -15.94 0.57 -3.27
N LEU A 117 -15.57 -0.66 -2.91
CA LEU A 117 -14.96 -0.97 -1.62
C LEU A 117 -13.67 -0.16 -1.38
N TYR A 118 -12.92 0.16 -2.43
CA TYR A 118 -11.62 0.84 -2.35
C TYR A 118 -11.69 2.34 -2.66
N GLN A 119 -12.88 2.88 -2.94
CA GLN A 119 -13.09 4.31 -3.21
C GLN A 119 -13.41 5.09 -1.93
N GLY A 120 -13.25 6.41 -1.98
CA GLY A 120 -13.65 7.32 -0.91
C GLY A 120 -12.89 7.11 0.41
N GLN A 121 -11.63 6.71 0.35
CA GLN A 121 -10.84 6.40 1.54
C GLN A 121 -10.44 7.66 2.31
N PHE A 122 -10.05 7.52 3.57
CA PHE A 122 -9.76 8.62 4.50
C PHE A 122 -8.72 9.62 3.98
N TYR A 123 -7.76 9.16 3.17
CA TYR A 123 -6.69 9.99 2.59
C TYR A 123 -7.12 10.72 1.30
N ASP A 124 -8.22 10.29 0.67
CA ASP A 124 -8.78 10.89 -0.55
C ASP A 124 -10.31 10.66 -0.62
N PRO A 125 -11.11 11.30 0.26
CA PRO A 125 -12.54 11.01 0.39
C PRO A 125 -13.38 11.27 -0.86
N ASP A 126 -12.89 12.13 -1.75
CA ASP A 126 -13.56 12.51 -3.00
C ASP A 126 -12.96 11.82 -4.23
N ASP A 127 -11.99 10.90 -4.03
CA ASP A 127 -11.24 10.20 -5.10
C ASP A 127 -10.59 11.18 -6.10
N GLU A 128 -10.10 12.32 -5.64
CA GLU A 128 -9.57 13.37 -6.52
C GLU A 128 -8.08 13.22 -6.82
N TYR A 129 -7.31 12.55 -5.96
CA TYR A 129 -5.84 12.58 -5.97
C TYR A 129 -5.21 11.23 -6.28
N THR A 130 -5.93 10.13 -6.05
CA THR A 130 -5.36 8.79 -6.07
C THR A 130 -6.20 7.79 -6.86
N VAL A 131 -5.56 6.72 -7.27
CA VAL A 131 -6.20 5.59 -7.94
C VAL A 131 -5.73 4.30 -7.30
N PRO A 132 -6.62 3.48 -6.71
CA PRO A 132 -6.25 2.19 -6.14
C PRO A 132 -5.57 1.27 -7.18
N TYR A 133 -4.42 0.69 -6.80
CA TYR A 133 -3.66 -0.24 -7.65
C TYR A 133 -3.84 -1.69 -7.22
N GLY A 134 -3.60 -1.97 -5.95
CA GLY A 134 -3.78 -3.29 -5.35
C GLY A 134 -4.09 -3.17 -3.87
N ALA A 135 -4.75 -4.16 -3.29
CA ALA A 135 -5.09 -4.15 -1.87
C ALA A 135 -4.43 -5.30 -1.10
N GLY A 136 -3.86 -4.97 0.04
CA GLY A 136 -3.38 -5.94 1.02
C GLY A 136 -4.47 -6.26 2.04
N ILE A 137 -4.93 -7.50 2.10
CA ILE A 137 -6.04 -7.91 2.97
C ILE A 137 -5.59 -9.11 3.81
N PRO A 138 -5.23 -8.92 5.08
CA PRO A 138 -5.01 -10.04 6.00
C PRO A 138 -6.33 -10.77 6.27
N LEU A 139 -6.32 -12.09 6.15
CA LEU A 139 -7.52 -12.92 6.31
C LEU A 139 -7.29 -14.13 7.22
N ILE A 140 -8.39 -14.65 7.74
CA ILE A 140 -8.43 -15.94 8.41
C ILE A 140 -8.42 -17.03 7.35
N VAL A 141 -7.51 -18.00 7.52
CA VAL A 141 -7.47 -19.24 6.73
C VAL A 141 -7.50 -20.42 7.69
N TYR A 142 -8.28 -21.44 7.38
CA TYR A 142 -8.35 -22.61 8.25
C TYR A 142 -8.47 -23.93 7.45
N ASP A 143 -8.08 -25.02 8.11
CA ASP A 143 -8.22 -26.37 7.59
C ASP A 143 -9.60 -26.94 8.01
N PRO A 144 -10.54 -27.12 7.07
CA PRO A 144 -11.88 -27.61 7.39
C PRO A 144 -11.91 -29.09 7.85
N GLU A 145 -10.81 -29.83 7.69
CA GLU A 145 -10.71 -31.20 8.21
C GLU A 145 -10.34 -31.23 9.70
N GLN A 146 -9.77 -30.12 10.22
CA GLN A 146 -9.31 -30.00 11.62
C GLN A 146 -10.17 -29.08 12.48
N VAL A 147 -11.06 -28.29 11.86
CA VAL A 147 -11.89 -27.31 12.54
C VAL A 147 -13.36 -27.70 12.40
N ASP A 148 -14.02 -28.01 13.53
CA ASP A 148 -15.41 -28.48 13.58
C ASP A 148 -16.45 -27.34 13.46
N ILE A 149 -16.04 -26.07 13.59
CA ILE A 149 -16.93 -24.91 13.48
C ILE A 149 -16.82 -24.25 12.11
N ASP A 150 -17.90 -23.58 11.70
CA ASP A 150 -17.92 -22.76 10.49
C ASP A 150 -17.52 -21.32 10.86
N ILE A 151 -16.25 -20.98 10.64
CA ILE A 151 -15.71 -19.64 10.93
C ILE A 151 -16.26 -18.67 9.90
N LYS A 152 -16.93 -17.59 10.34
CA LYS A 152 -17.56 -16.55 9.49
C LYS A 152 -16.99 -15.15 9.73
N GLY A 153 -16.29 -14.98 10.83
CA GLY A 153 -15.77 -13.67 11.19
C GLY A 153 -14.71 -13.73 12.27
N TYR A 154 -14.22 -12.55 12.63
CA TYR A 154 -13.18 -12.43 13.65
C TYR A 154 -13.63 -12.93 15.01
N LYS A 155 -14.91 -12.71 15.40
CA LYS A 155 -15.46 -13.15 16.68
C LYS A 155 -15.36 -14.65 16.91
N ASP A 156 -15.36 -15.45 15.84
CA ASP A 156 -15.30 -16.90 15.93
C ASP A 156 -13.92 -17.40 16.38
N LEU A 157 -12.87 -16.57 16.30
CA LEU A 157 -11.54 -16.88 16.81
C LEU A 157 -11.52 -17.09 18.34
N TRP A 158 -12.53 -16.57 19.07
CA TRP A 158 -12.69 -16.76 20.53
C TRP A 158 -13.43 -18.05 20.91
N ASP A 159 -13.80 -18.89 19.93
CA ASP A 159 -14.43 -20.17 20.24
C ASP A 159 -13.44 -21.08 20.98
N LYS A 160 -13.91 -21.69 22.07
CA LYS A 160 -13.08 -22.56 22.93
C LYS A 160 -12.60 -23.84 22.24
N SER A 161 -13.26 -24.27 21.17
CA SER A 161 -12.80 -25.42 20.38
C SER A 161 -11.50 -25.15 19.63
N LEU A 162 -11.07 -23.88 19.57
CA LEU A 162 -9.83 -23.44 18.93
C LEU A 162 -8.65 -23.28 19.93
N GLU A 163 -8.77 -23.84 21.15
CA GLU A 163 -7.70 -23.79 22.16
C GLU A 163 -6.39 -24.31 21.57
N ASP A 164 -5.28 -23.52 21.71
CA ASP A 164 -3.93 -23.84 21.21
C ASP A 164 -3.87 -24.20 19.70
N SER A 165 -4.69 -23.54 18.87
CA SER A 165 -4.89 -23.92 17.47
C SER A 165 -4.66 -22.80 16.47
N ILE A 166 -4.45 -21.55 16.92
CA ILE A 166 -4.42 -20.38 16.04
C ILE A 166 -2.99 -19.83 15.90
N ALA A 167 -2.53 -19.67 14.66
CA ALA A 167 -1.33 -18.90 14.32
C ALA A 167 -1.72 -17.49 13.87
N ILE A 168 -1.07 -16.45 14.40
CA ILE A 168 -1.33 -15.06 14.00
C ILE A 168 -0.06 -14.31 13.61
N VAL A 169 -0.21 -13.31 12.73
CA VAL A 169 0.85 -12.35 12.45
C VAL A 169 1.11 -11.44 13.66
N GLY A 170 2.35 -10.94 13.79
CA GLY A 170 2.79 -10.17 14.97
C GLY A 170 2.50 -8.66 14.90
N ASN A 171 1.68 -8.21 13.97
CA ASN A 171 1.33 -6.79 13.82
C ASN A 171 0.25 -6.38 14.82
N TYR A 172 0.66 -5.63 15.86
CA TYR A 172 -0.24 -5.23 16.94
C TYR A 172 -1.43 -4.38 16.47
N ARG A 173 -1.24 -3.45 15.51
CA ARG A 173 -2.36 -2.61 15.02
C ARG A 173 -3.41 -3.44 14.30
N VAL A 174 -2.95 -4.41 13.50
CA VAL A 174 -3.86 -5.31 12.77
C VAL A 174 -4.60 -6.23 13.74
N ILE A 175 -3.91 -6.86 14.70
CA ILE A 175 -4.56 -7.79 15.64
C ILE A 175 -5.48 -7.07 16.64
N CYS A 176 -5.09 -5.89 17.14
CA CYS A 176 -6.00 -5.05 17.93
C CYS A 176 -7.19 -4.60 17.08
N GLY A 177 -6.96 -4.22 15.81
CA GLY A 177 -8.01 -3.78 14.89
C GLY A 177 -9.06 -4.85 14.62
N ILE A 178 -8.68 -6.09 14.31
CA ILE A 178 -9.65 -7.17 14.11
C ILE A 178 -10.38 -7.53 15.41
N THR A 179 -9.74 -7.36 16.56
CA THR A 179 -10.40 -7.51 17.86
C THR A 179 -11.47 -6.44 18.05
N GLN A 180 -11.17 -5.19 17.72
CA GLN A 180 -12.13 -4.08 17.76
C GLN A 180 -13.30 -4.32 16.79
N LEU A 181 -13.03 -4.71 15.54
CA LEU A 181 -14.08 -5.08 14.58
C LEU A 181 -14.97 -6.20 15.14
N SER A 182 -14.41 -7.21 15.83
CA SER A 182 -15.18 -8.27 16.47
C SER A 182 -16.12 -7.77 17.60
N MET A 183 -15.77 -6.62 18.18
CA MET A 183 -16.56 -5.93 19.21
C MET A 183 -17.58 -4.93 18.62
N GLY A 184 -17.53 -4.67 17.30
CA GLY A 184 -18.34 -3.67 16.61
C GLY A 184 -17.79 -2.25 16.73
N GLU A 185 -16.52 -2.11 17.10
CA GLU A 185 -15.79 -0.84 17.19
C GLU A 185 -14.91 -0.63 15.94
N SER A 186 -14.46 0.59 15.70
CA SER A 186 -13.50 0.89 14.62
C SER A 186 -12.12 0.33 14.93
N MET A 187 -11.42 -0.18 13.92
CA MET A 187 -10.01 -0.59 14.09
C MET A 187 -9.06 0.60 14.26
N ASN A 188 -9.56 1.83 14.16
CA ASN A 188 -8.84 3.08 14.34
C ASN A 188 -9.31 3.84 15.61
N GLU A 189 -9.74 3.10 16.63
CA GLU A 189 -10.23 3.67 17.88
C GLU A 189 -9.14 4.49 18.60
N GLU A 190 -9.53 5.66 19.12
CA GLU A 190 -8.65 6.54 19.89
C GLU A 190 -9.06 6.70 21.35
N ASP A 191 -10.27 6.28 21.72
CA ASP A 191 -10.70 6.27 23.13
C ASP A 191 -9.95 5.19 23.91
N VAL A 192 -9.05 5.63 24.80
CA VAL A 192 -8.24 4.76 25.64
C VAL A 192 -9.09 3.75 26.42
N ALA A 193 -10.31 4.14 26.85
CA ALA A 193 -11.18 3.22 27.58
C ALA A 193 -11.75 2.10 26.69
N VAL A 194 -11.88 2.34 25.39
CA VAL A 194 -12.27 1.31 24.41
C VAL A 194 -11.06 0.44 24.08
N ILE A 195 -9.87 1.05 23.93
CA ILE A 195 -8.62 0.31 23.71
C ILE A 195 -8.29 -0.61 24.90
N ASP A 196 -8.50 -0.15 26.14
CA ASP A 196 -8.34 -1.00 27.34
C ASP A 196 -9.29 -2.23 27.27
N LYS A 197 -10.56 -2.04 26.87
CA LYS A 197 -11.49 -3.17 26.68
C LYS A 197 -11.04 -4.12 25.57
N THR A 198 -10.44 -3.58 24.50
CA THR A 198 -9.81 -4.40 23.46
C THR A 198 -8.70 -5.29 24.05
N GLY A 199 -7.89 -4.74 24.98
CA GLY A 199 -6.87 -5.49 25.69
C GLY A 199 -7.43 -6.62 26.55
N GLU A 200 -8.54 -6.39 27.26
CA GLU A 200 -9.24 -7.45 28.01
C GLU A 200 -9.77 -8.55 27.06
N LYS A 201 -10.34 -8.15 25.93
CA LYS A 201 -10.84 -9.08 24.90
C LYS A 201 -9.71 -9.91 24.27
N LEU A 202 -8.55 -9.30 24.03
CA LEU A 202 -7.34 -10.01 23.54
C LEU A 202 -6.86 -11.05 24.55
N LYS A 203 -6.88 -10.76 25.84
CA LYS A 203 -6.51 -11.74 26.87
C LYS A 203 -7.43 -12.97 26.87
N GLU A 204 -8.71 -12.81 26.50
CA GLU A 204 -9.63 -13.94 26.32
C GLU A 204 -9.25 -14.80 25.10
N LEU A 205 -8.60 -14.23 24.09
CA LEU A 205 -8.12 -14.95 22.90
C LEU A 205 -6.82 -15.74 23.18
N ALA A 206 -6.02 -15.29 24.13
CA ALA A 206 -4.68 -15.85 24.37
C ALA A 206 -4.63 -17.40 24.50
N PRO A 207 -5.60 -18.09 25.17
CA PRO A 207 -5.60 -19.55 25.22
C PRO A 207 -5.75 -20.25 23.88
N ASN A 208 -6.29 -19.56 22.85
CA ASN A 208 -6.46 -20.12 21.52
C ASN A 208 -5.22 -19.94 20.63
N ILE A 209 -4.30 -19.07 21.05
CA ILE A 209 -3.10 -18.76 20.26
C ILE A 209 -2.03 -19.83 20.45
N ARG A 210 -1.66 -20.48 19.39
CA ARG A 210 -0.56 -21.43 19.29
C ARG A 210 0.76 -20.73 19.06
N MET A 211 0.80 -19.70 18.21
CA MET A 211 2.00 -18.94 17.90
C MET A 211 1.70 -17.55 17.33
N ILE A 212 2.66 -16.65 17.55
CA ILE A 212 2.70 -15.32 16.94
C ILE A 212 3.98 -15.26 16.10
N GLN A 213 3.84 -15.06 14.78
CA GLN A 213 4.97 -15.07 13.85
C GLN A 213 4.65 -14.20 12.62
N ASP A 214 5.58 -13.35 12.18
CA ASP A 214 5.38 -12.51 11.00
C ASP A 214 5.77 -13.21 9.70
N ASP A 215 6.93 -13.84 9.68
CA ASP A 215 7.47 -14.49 8.50
C ASP A 215 6.95 -15.93 8.35
N ASN A 216 6.40 -16.24 7.17
CA ASN A 216 5.98 -17.59 6.81
C ASN A 216 4.96 -18.22 7.78
N THR A 217 4.06 -17.44 8.34
CA THR A 217 3.01 -17.90 9.28
C THR A 217 2.14 -18.98 8.67
N GLN A 218 1.93 -18.97 7.33
CA GLN A 218 1.22 -20.01 6.60
C GLN A 218 1.81 -21.41 6.79
N ASN A 219 3.10 -21.52 7.10
CA ASN A 219 3.73 -22.83 7.33
C ASN A 219 3.16 -23.57 8.55
N ALA A 220 2.71 -22.81 9.58
CA ALA A 220 2.06 -23.43 10.73
C ALA A 220 0.79 -24.19 10.32
N LEU A 221 0.01 -23.62 9.39
CA LEU A 221 -1.19 -24.26 8.84
C LEU A 221 -0.83 -25.43 7.92
N LEU A 222 0.12 -25.22 6.99
CA LEU A 222 0.54 -26.24 6.01
C LEU A 222 1.22 -27.46 6.66
N ASN A 223 1.90 -27.28 7.77
CA ASN A 223 2.56 -28.36 8.52
C ASN A 223 1.65 -29.00 9.59
N GLY A 224 0.43 -28.49 9.78
CA GLY A 224 -0.51 -28.99 10.79
C GLY A 224 -0.13 -28.61 12.23
N GLU A 225 0.71 -27.59 12.41
CA GLU A 225 1.04 -27.04 13.73
C GLU A 225 -0.08 -26.16 14.29
N ALA A 226 -0.86 -25.53 13.40
CA ALA A 226 -2.07 -24.80 13.70
C ALA A 226 -3.17 -25.22 12.74
N SER A 227 -4.43 -25.19 13.17
CA SER A 227 -5.58 -25.49 12.30
C SER A 227 -6.27 -24.24 11.76
N VAL A 228 -5.99 -23.07 12.36
CA VAL A 228 -6.46 -21.75 11.95
C VAL A 228 -5.25 -20.81 11.87
N ALA A 229 -5.23 -19.94 10.88
CA ALA A 229 -4.22 -18.88 10.82
C ALA A 229 -4.85 -17.54 10.38
N PHE A 230 -4.32 -16.45 10.92
CA PHE A 230 -4.57 -15.10 10.41
C PHE A 230 -3.34 -14.62 9.69
N LEU A 231 -3.44 -14.44 8.37
CA LEU A 231 -2.32 -14.36 7.43
C LEU A 231 -2.35 -13.07 6.63
N TYR A 232 -1.18 -12.52 6.28
CA TYR A 232 -1.06 -11.49 5.25
C TYR A 232 -1.40 -12.04 3.86
N THR A 233 -1.78 -11.15 2.93
CA THR A 233 -2.22 -11.50 1.57
C THR A 233 -1.31 -12.49 0.86
N SER A 234 0.00 -12.24 0.82
CA SER A 234 0.97 -13.14 0.17
C SER A 234 1.04 -14.52 0.82
N GLN A 235 0.83 -14.59 2.14
CA GLN A 235 0.78 -15.84 2.90
C GLN A 235 -0.52 -16.61 2.64
N VAL A 236 -1.66 -15.89 2.50
CA VAL A 236 -2.94 -16.49 2.08
C VAL A 236 -2.80 -17.12 0.70
N THR A 237 -2.29 -16.36 -0.26
CA THR A 237 -2.09 -16.84 -1.64
C THR A 237 -1.17 -18.05 -1.67
N GLN A 238 -0.06 -18.02 -0.92
CA GLN A 238 0.85 -19.17 -0.84
C GLN A 238 0.20 -20.38 -0.18
N ALA A 239 -0.55 -20.20 0.91
CA ALA A 239 -1.25 -21.30 1.59
C ALA A 239 -2.24 -22.00 0.65
N LEU A 240 -3.05 -21.25 -0.08
CA LEU A 240 -4.02 -21.81 -1.04
C LEU A 240 -3.35 -22.49 -2.22
N LYS A 241 -2.21 -21.98 -2.68
CA LYS A 241 -1.43 -22.61 -3.75
C LYS A 241 -0.89 -23.97 -3.34
N ASP A 242 -0.43 -24.11 -2.09
CA ASP A 242 0.16 -25.34 -1.56
C ASP A 242 -0.92 -26.33 -1.06
N ASN A 243 -2.05 -25.82 -0.55
CA ASN A 243 -3.21 -26.61 -0.14
C ASN A 243 -4.52 -25.91 -0.54
N PRO A 244 -5.12 -26.25 -1.68
CA PRO A 244 -6.36 -25.64 -2.17
C PRO A 244 -7.62 -26.05 -1.40
N ASP A 245 -7.53 -27.04 -0.49
CA ASP A 245 -8.66 -27.46 0.34
C ASP A 245 -8.87 -26.56 1.58
N LEU A 246 -7.91 -25.67 1.85
CA LEU A 246 -8.05 -24.66 2.92
C LEU A 246 -9.19 -23.68 2.62
N LYS A 247 -9.84 -23.22 3.67
CA LYS A 247 -10.90 -22.23 3.57
C LYS A 247 -10.40 -20.82 3.96
N VAL A 248 -10.71 -19.84 3.12
CA VAL A 248 -10.52 -18.42 3.40
C VAL A 248 -11.82 -17.84 3.93
N VAL A 249 -11.72 -17.03 4.98
CA VAL A 249 -12.87 -16.33 5.59
C VAL A 249 -12.79 -14.86 5.26
N TYR A 250 -13.86 -14.34 4.66
CA TYR A 250 -14.10 -12.91 4.54
C TYR A 250 -15.02 -12.50 5.68
N PRO A 251 -14.50 -11.82 6.73
CA PRO A 251 -15.24 -11.61 7.98
C PRO A 251 -16.52 -10.80 7.83
N GLU A 252 -17.60 -11.25 8.45
CA GLU A 252 -18.90 -10.56 8.44
C GLU A 252 -18.85 -9.17 9.10
N GLU A 253 -17.88 -8.95 10.00
CA GLU A 253 -17.67 -7.67 10.68
C GLU A 253 -17.13 -6.59 9.72
N GLY A 254 -16.49 -7.00 8.64
CA GLY A 254 -15.81 -6.16 7.66
C GLY A 254 -14.33 -6.47 7.58
N LEU A 255 -13.67 -6.01 6.51
CA LEU A 255 -12.25 -6.24 6.29
C LEU A 255 -11.38 -5.18 6.97
N GLY A 256 -10.27 -5.62 7.57
CA GLY A 256 -9.11 -4.74 7.74
C GLY A 256 -8.23 -4.85 6.50
N PHE A 257 -7.90 -3.76 5.83
CA PHE A 257 -7.10 -3.79 4.61
C PHE A 257 -6.16 -2.59 4.48
N GLY A 258 -5.25 -2.63 3.52
CA GLY A 258 -4.43 -1.52 3.07
C GLY A 258 -4.51 -1.40 1.56
N ILE A 259 -4.25 -0.22 1.02
CA ILE A 259 -4.29 0.05 -0.42
C ILE A 259 -2.95 0.64 -0.86
N MET A 260 -2.37 0.04 -1.89
CA MET A 260 -1.36 0.71 -2.69
C MET A 260 -2.05 1.59 -3.72
N GLY A 261 -1.81 2.89 -3.66
CA GLY A 261 -2.42 3.87 -4.56
C GLY A 261 -1.44 4.46 -5.56
N MET A 262 -1.89 4.64 -6.80
CA MET A 262 -1.19 5.42 -7.81
C MET A 262 -1.55 6.89 -7.65
N PHE A 263 -0.57 7.79 -7.76
CA PHE A 263 -0.81 9.23 -7.79
C PHE A 263 0.21 9.97 -8.66
N VAL A 264 -0.14 11.20 -9.02
CA VAL A 264 0.70 12.10 -9.82
C VAL A 264 1.29 13.16 -8.89
N PRO A 265 2.64 13.27 -8.78
CA PRO A 265 3.28 14.31 -7.97
C PRO A 265 2.89 15.73 -8.40
N SER A 266 2.88 16.69 -7.48
CA SER A 266 2.42 18.06 -7.73
C SER A 266 3.21 18.80 -8.82
N GLU A 267 4.50 18.54 -8.95
CA GLU A 267 5.40 19.14 -9.97
C GLU A 267 5.85 18.08 -11.00
N ALA A 268 5.04 17.04 -11.26
CA ALA A 268 5.37 16.00 -12.23
C ALA A 268 5.64 16.60 -13.61
N PRO A 269 6.81 16.31 -14.24
CA PRO A 269 7.18 16.88 -15.53
C PRO A 269 6.23 16.52 -16.69
N ASN A 270 5.67 15.30 -16.66
CA ASN A 270 4.81 14.75 -17.70
C ASN A 270 3.45 14.29 -17.13
N ALA A 271 2.76 15.16 -16.39
CA ALA A 271 1.45 14.84 -15.76
C ALA A 271 0.41 14.26 -16.75
N LYS A 272 0.46 14.68 -18.02
CA LYS A 272 -0.41 14.12 -19.05
C LYS A 272 -0.09 12.65 -19.31
N ALA A 273 1.17 12.32 -19.55
CA ALA A 273 1.61 10.93 -19.72
C ALA A 273 1.35 10.07 -18.48
N ALA A 274 1.47 10.67 -17.28
CA ALA A 274 1.14 10.02 -16.01
C ALA A 274 -0.33 9.59 -15.96
N ASN A 275 -1.26 10.48 -16.30
CA ASN A 275 -2.67 10.14 -16.35
C ASN A 275 -3.00 9.12 -17.47
N GLU A 276 -2.33 9.19 -18.63
CA GLU A 276 -2.46 8.18 -19.69
C GLU A 276 -1.97 6.80 -19.21
N PHE A 277 -0.85 6.74 -18.50
CA PHE A 277 -0.33 5.50 -17.90
C PHE A 277 -1.28 4.94 -16.86
N ILE A 278 -1.77 5.76 -15.93
CA ILE A 278 -2.75 5.33 -14.91
C ILE A 278 -4.01 4.77 -15.60
N ASN A 279 -4.52 5.44 -16.64
CA ASN A 279 -5.68 4.95 -17.38
C ASN A 279 -5.42 3.61 -18.08
N TYR A 280 -4.23 3.42 -18.65
CA TYR A 280 -3.79 2.17 -19.27
C TYR A 280 -3.71 1.02 -18.25
N ILE A 281 -3.14 1.25 -17.07
CA ILE A 281 -3.09 0.25 -15.99
C ILE A 281 -4.50 -0.17 -15.52
N LEU A 282 -5.49 0.70 -15.68
CA LEU A 282 -6.89 0.39 -15.35
C LEU A 282 -7.67 -0.31 -16.49
N GLU A 283 -7.06 -0.63 -17.61
CA GLU A 283 -7.65 -1.54 -18.59
C GLU A 283 -7.75 -2.95 -17.98
N PRO A 284 -8.89 -3.65 -18.11
CA PRO A 284 -9.11 -4.91 -17.39
C PRO A 284 -8.02 -5.96 -17.60
N GLU A 285 -7.58 -6.13 -18.85
CA GLU A 285 -6.55 -7.09 -19.22
C GLU A 285 -5.17 -6.72 -18.66
N VAL A 286 -4.84 -5.43 -18.66
CA VAL A 286 -3.58 -4.90 -18.13
C VAL A 286 -3.57 -4.99 -16.60
N SER A 287 -4.67 -4.56 -15.97
CA SER A 287 -4.86 -4.68 -14.52
C SER A 287 -4.70 -6.13 -14.06
N ALA A 288 -5.34 -7.08 -14.75
CA ALA A 288 -5.24 -8.50 -14.43
C ALA A 288 -3.79 -9.03 -14.53
N GLN A 289 -3.03 -8.62 -15.55
CA GLN A 289 -1.61 -8.98 -15.66
C GLN A 289 -0.79 -8.48 -14.48
N CYS A 290 -1.00 -7.23 -14.08
CA CYS A 290 -0.32 -6.63 -12.94
C CYS A 290 -0.67 -7.34 -11.64
N ILE A 291 -1.96 -7.53 -11.36
CA ILE A 291 -2.45 -8.13 -10.11
C ILE A 291 -2.02 -9.59 -9.97
N ASN A 292 -2.13 -10.40 -11.04
CA ASN A 292 -1.65 -11.78 -11.03
C ASN A 292 -0.12 -11.87 -10.83
N TYR A 293 0.62 -10.84 -11.26
CA TYR A 293 2.06 -10.78 -11.09
C TYR A 293 2.48 -10.46 -9.65
N ILE A 294 1.83 -9.45 -9.03
CA ILE A 294 2.19 -9.03 -7.66
C ILE A 294 1.52 -9.89 -6.58
N GLY A 295 0.41 -10.58 -6.88
CA GLY A 295 -0.30 -11.45 -5.93
C GLY A 295 -1.06 -10.69 -4.82
N TYR A 296 -1.52 -9.48 -5.09
CA TYR A 296 -2.37 -8.68 -4.20
C TYR A 296 -3.84 -8.78 -4.64
N TYR A 297 -4.76 -8.36 -3.76
CA TYR A 297 -6.18 -8.35 -4.11
C TYR A 297 -6.48 -7.30 -5.19
N ASN A 298 -7.32 -7.71 -6.14
CA ASN A 298 -7.74 -6.88 -7.26
C ASN A 298 -8.60 -5.70 -6.81
N THR A 299 -8.22 -4.50 -7.25
CA THR A 299 -8.99 -3.28 -7.01
C THR A 299 -9.86 -2.87 -8.21
N ASN A 300 -9.64 -3.48 -9.37
CA ASN A 300 -10.33 -3.19 -10.63
C ASN A 300 -11.46 -4.20 -10.88
N LYS A 301 -12.69 -3.81 -10.54
CA LYS A 301 -13.87 -4.68 -10.67
C LYS A 301 -14.07 -5.26 -12.07
N ALA A 302 -13.69 -4.53 -13.11
CA ALA A 302 -13.82 -5.00 -14.50
C ALA A 302 -12.80 -6.10 -14.85
N ALA A 303 -11.78 -6.32 -14.03
CA ALA A 303 -10.76 -7.36 -14.21
C ALA A 303 -11.05 -8.63 -13.40
N ASP A 304 -12.10 -8.70 -12.57
CA ASP A 304 -12.36 -9.82 -11.65
C ASP A 304 -12.37 -11.20 -12.35
N ASP A 305 -12.96 -11.29 -13.54
CA ASP A 305 -13.01 -12.53 -14.31
C ASP A 305 -11.67 -12.91 -14.99
N LEU A 306 -10.67 -12.03 -14.94
CA LEU A 306 -9.36 -12.20 -15.60
C LEU A 306 -8.21 -12.44 -14.62
N VAL A 307 -8.43 -12.18 -13.33
CA VAL A 307 -7.46 -12.47 -12.26
C VAL A 307 -7.72 -13.82 -11.63
N ASP A 308 -6.72 -14.35 -10.92
CA ASP A 308 -6.90 -15.53 -10.09
C ASP A 308 -8.02 -15.31 -9.09
N GLU A 309 -8.97 -16.23 -8.98
CA GLU A 309 -10.14 -16.08 -8.10
C GLU A 309 -9.78 -15.87 -6.63
N SER A 310 -8.62 -16.36 -6.19
CA SER A 310 -8.10 -16.13 -4.82
C SER A 310 -7.70 -14.68 -4.55
N LEU A 311 -7.58 -13.86 -5.60
CA LEU A 311 -7.23 -12.44 -5.52
C LEU A 311 -8.46 -11.53 -5.72
N VAL A 312 -9.67 -12.09 -5.75
CA VAL A 312 -10.92 -11.35 -5.89
C VAL A 312 -11.69 -11.36 -4.58
N VAL A 313 -12.02 -10.18 -4.08
CA VAL A 313 -12.90 -10.06 -2.92
C VAL A 313 -14.35 -10.30 -3.35
N PRO A 314 -15.10 -11.22 -2.69
CA PRO A 314 -16.48 -11.48 -3.04
C PRO A 314 -17.38 -10.24 -2.97
N ASP A 315 -18.36 -10.12 -3.85
CA ASP A 315 -19.33 -9.01 -3.90
C ASP A 315 -20.17 -8.84 -2.62
N SER A 316 -20.26 -9.89 -1.80
CA SER A 316 -20.90 -9.85 -0.49
C SER A 316 -20.15 -9.00 0.53
N VAL A 317 -18.87 -8.75 0.30
CA VAL A 317 -18.02 -7.90 1.16
C VAL A 317 -18.22 -6.45 0.75
N THR A 318 -18.91 -5.70 1.59
CA THR A 318 -19.24 -4.29 1.34
C THR A 318 -18.70 -3.35 2.41
N LYS A 319 -17.95 -3.88 3.39
CA LYS A 319 -17.42 -3.12 4.53
C LYS A 319 -15.95 -3.42 4.72
N GLY A 320 -15.23 -2.39 5.10
CA GLY A 320 -13.84 -2.51 5.48
C GLY A 320 -13.29 -1.19 6.00
N GLU A 321 -12.17 -1.26 6.69
CA GLU A 321 -11.45 -0.12 7.21
C GLU A 321 -9.96 -0.28 6.92
N ILE A 322 -9.28 0.82 6.63
CA ILE A 322 -7.82 0.90 6.55
C ILE A 322 -7.27 1.29 7.91
N VAL A 323 -6.16 0.69 8.31
CA VAL A 323 -5.43 1.09 9.53
C VAL A 323 -4.86 2.49 9.33
N GLN A 324 -5.26 3.43 10.20
CA GLN A 324 -4.82 4.82 10.16
C GLN A 324 -3.84 5.11 11.31
N ASN A 325 -3.08 6.20 11.16
CA ASN A 325 -2.32 6.74 12.27
C ASN A 325 -3.29 7.24 13.35
N VAL A 326 -2.95 6.95 14.60
CA VAL A 326 -3.71 7.37 15.78
C VAL A 326 -2.89 8.34 16.63
N SER A 327 -3.52 8.96 17.62
CA SER A 327 -2.84 9.81 18.58
C SER A 327 -1.75 9.08 19.35
N GLN A 328 -0.75 9.81 19.84
CA GLN A 328 0.33 9.23 20.64
C GLN A 328 -0.18 8.52 21.91
N GLU A 329 -1.28 9.00 22.48
CA GLU A 329 -1.90 8.41 23.66
C GLU A 329 -2.53 7.04 23.33
N ALA A 330 -3.30 6.97 22.25
CA ALA A 330 -3.85 5.72 21.74
C ALA A 330 -2.77 4.71 21.35
N GLU A 331 -1.72 5.19 20.66
CA GLU A 331 -0.56 4.36 20.25
C GLU A 331 0.14 3.72 21.45
N GLN A 332 0.35 4.47 22.54
CA GLN A 332 0.95 3.95 23.76
C GLN A 332 0.07 2.87 24.40
N GLU A 333 -1.25 3.06 24.38
CA GLU A 333 -2.19 2.09 24.93
C GLU A 333 -2.26 0.82 24.08
N TYR A 334 -2.28 0.92 22.75
CA TYR A 334 -2.16 -0.24 21.85
C TYR A 334 -0.90 -1.05 22.11
N ASN A 335 0.24 -0.40 22.27
CA ASN A 335 1.51 -1.08 22.59
C ASN A 335 1.50 -1.77 23.95
N LYS A 336 0.84 -1.17 24.93
CA LYS A 336 0.67 -1.75 26.28
C LYS A 336 -0.17 -3.02 26.21
N ILE A 337 -1.39 -2.95 25.66
CA ILE A 337 -2.30 -4.10 25.60
C ILE A 337 -1.71 -5.24 24.75
N TRP A 338 -0.97 -4.93 23.68
CA TRP A 338 -0.25 -5.91 22.87
C TRP A 338 0.84 -6.63 23.67
N THR A 339 1.60 -5.90 24.48
CA THR A 339 2.63 -6.49 25.36
C THR A 339 2.00 -7.43 26.40
N GLU A 340 0.89 -7.01 27.00
CA GLU A 340 0.14 -7.82 27.97
C GLU A 340 -0.47 -9.08 27.33
N PHE A 341 -0.99 -8.94 26.09
CA PHE A 341 -1.50 -10.08 25.32
C PHE A 341 -0.43 -11.12 25.01
N LYS A 342 0.73 -10.69 24.50
CA LYS A 342 1.84 -11.61 24.24
C LYS A 342 2.27 -12.37 25.50
N ALA A 343 2.35 -11.67 26.62
CA ALA A 343 2.67 -12.29 27.90
C ALA A 343 1.58 -13.27 28.42
N ALA A 344 0.35 -13.15 27.92
CA ALA A 344 -0.72 -14.10 28.24
C ALA A 344 -0.74 -15.33 27.31
N CYS A 345 -0.09 -15.25 26.15
CA CYS A 345 0.09 -16.37 25.21
C CYS A 345 1.27 -17.30 25.60
N ASP A 346 2.22 -16.83 26.46
CA ASP A 346 3.36 -17.61 26.98
C ASP A 346 2.94 -18.53 28.12
#